data_6f75eb8849470205923d25adae9860c9
#
_entry.id   6f75eb8849470205923d25adae9860c9
#
_cell.length_a   1.000
_cell.length_b   1.000
_cell.length_c   1.000
_cell.angle_alpha   90.00
_cell.angle_beta   90.00
_cell.angle_gamma   90.00
#
_symmetry.space_group_name_H-M   'P 1'
#
loop_
_entity.id
_entity.type
_entity.pdbx_description
1 polymer ?
#
loop_
_entity_poly.entity_id
_entity_poly.type
_entity_poly.pdbx_seq_one_letter_code
_entity_poly.pdbx_strand_id
1 'polypeptide(L)'
;MLSVVPKFRPALDPEFLPASLWNRAYRALGGAVPLAIALERERGSVSVYRTAILPHEGLHAALNQRYVERLVKYLLWQKGGFRVTIAGPSEIADSLRSVYSPTGARAFDYEFIPDRVYGRPMTIESCAYEACPDEHEAATPLGRHLEGCRIGFDLGASDRKCAAVIDGKVVFSDEVPWTPAVESDPQYHYDGVNDSLKRAAAHLPRVDAIGGSAAGVYVANEVRVGSLYRTVAREEFDTRIRRLFFDLQAAWNGIPFDVVNDGEVTALAGSMALGDNAVLGVAMGSSLAAGFVTPQGNITSWLNELAFVPVDYRAHAPADEWSGDPGVGAQYFSQQAVGRLLAPAGIDLPGDMPLPVKLEHVQKFMSHGDDRARKIYETIGVYFGYNIATYADFYDFRNLLVLGRVLTGEGGDLILSTATEVLRAEFPELAERIRFHIPDEKEKRHGQAIAAASLPSIPVPETH
;
A
#
# COMPACT_ATOMS: atom_id res chain seq x y z
N MET A 1 31.57 -4.58 -5.83
CA MET A 1 30.17 -4.17 -6.07
C MET A 1 29.43 -5.39 -6.60
N LEU A 2 28.21 -5.68 -6.11
CA LEU A 2 27.44 -6.82 -6.60
C LEU A 2 27.05 -6.59 -8.06
N SER A 3 27.38 -7.55 -8.96
CA SER A 3 27.05 -7.42 -10.38
C SER A 3 25.63 -7.96 -10.61
N VAL A 4 24.74 -7.12 -11.11
CA VAL A 4 23.36 -7.47 -11.48
C VAL A 4 23.13 -7.06 -12.92
N VAL A 5 22.74 -8.00 -13.76
CA VAL A 5 22.50 -7.75 -15.20
C VAL A 5 21.07 -8.17 -15.52
N PRO A 6 20.12 -7.20 -15.60
CA PRO A 6 18.75 -7.48 -16.02
C PRO A 6 18.72 -7.95 -17.49
N LYS A 7 17.89 -8.94 -17.81
CA LYS A 7 17.63 -9.35 -19.21
C LYS A 7 16.82 -8.30 -19.97
N PHE A 8 15.93 -7.59 -19.25
CA PHE A 8 15.15 -6.48 -19.77
C PHE A 8 15.64 -5.17 -19.17
N ARG A 9 16.05 -4.24 -20.02
CA ARG A 9 16.41 -2.88 -19.58
C ARG A 9 15.32 -1.92 -20.03
N PRO A 10 14.79 -1.09 -19.12
CA PRO A 10 13.82 -0.07 -19.50
C PRO A 10 14.42 0.89 -20.51
N ALA A 11 13.77 1.08 -21.67
CA ALA A 11 14.33 1.86 -22.77
C ALA A 11 14.61 3.33 -22.38
N LEU A 12 13.76 3.91 -21.52
CA LEU A 12 13.88 5.31 -21.07
C LEU A 12 14.65 5.47 -19.75
N ASP A 13 15.08 4.36 -19.14
CA ASP A 13 15.80 4.37 -17.85
C ASP A 13 16.74 3.15 -17.73
N PRO A 14 17.79 3.07 -18.59
CA PRO A 14 18.62 1.88 -18.71
C PRO A 14 19.48 1.58 -17.49
N GLU A 15 19.61 2.53 -16.55
CA GLU A 15 20.37 2.36 -15.30
C GLU A 15 19.52 1.78 -14.15
N PHE A 16 18.23 1.54 -14.37
CA PHE A 16 17.34 0.92 -13.37
C PHE A 16 17.97 -0.36 -12.80
N LEU A 17 18.08 -0.43 -11.47
CA LEU A 17 18.63 -1.57 -10.75
C LEU A 17 17.53 -2.25 -9.92
N PRO A 18 16.89 -3.30 -10.45
CA PRO A 18 15.76 -3.95 -9.79
C PRO A 18 16.11 -4.48 -8.39
N ALA A 19 15.33 -4.11 -7.39
CA ALA A 19 15.47 -4.60 -6.02
C ALA A 19 15.44 -6.13 -5.94
N SER A 20 14.51 -6.78 -6.69
CA SER A 20 14.39 -8.23 -6.76
C SER A 20 15.67 -8.93 -7.22
N LEU A 21 16.28 -8.46 -8.29
CA LEU A 21 17.51 -9.05 -8.82
C LEU A 21 18.70 -8.80 -7.87
N TRP A 22 18.78 -7.60 -7.30
CA TRP A 22 19.86 -7.28 -6.37
C TRP A 22 19.76 -8.15 -5.10
N ASN A 23 18.57 -8.30 -4.54
CA ASN A 23 18.33 -9.14 -3.36
C ASN A 23 18.60 -10.63 -3.67
N ARG A 24 18.19 -11.13 -4.84
CA ARG A 24 18.49 -12.49 -5.26
C ARG A 24 20.00 -12.73 -5.44
N ALA A 25 20.69 -11.80 -6.08
CA ALA A 25 22.13 -11.86 -6.24
C ALA A 25 22.89 -11.84 -4.91
N TYR A 26 22.43 -11.02 -3.95
CA TYR A 26 22.98 -10.99 -2.60
C TYR A 26 22.77 -12.33 -1.88
N ARG A 27 21.55 -12.86 -1.89
CA ARG A 27 21.24 -14.17 -1.26
C ARG A 27 22.02 -15.33 -1.89
N ALA A 28 22.30 -15.26 -3.19
CA ALA A 28 23.08 -16.26 -3.92
C ALA A 28 24.57 -16.32 -3.49
N LEU A 29 25.08 -15.30 -2.78
CA LEU A 29 26.42 -15.34 -2.19
C LEU A 29 26.52 -16.32 -1.01
N GLY A 30 25.40 -16.90 -0.54
CA GLY A 30 25.40 -17.93 0.50
C GLY A 30 25.61 -17.36 1.89
N GLY A 31 24.70 -16.53 2.37
CA GLY A 31 24.73 -16.01 3.74
C GLY A 31 24.74 -17.14 4.80
N ALA A 32 25.67 -17.10 5.76
CA ALA A 32 25.85 -18.11 6.79
C ALA A 32 25.49 -17.62 8.20
N VAL A 33 25.28 -16.31 8.36
CA VAL A 33 24.94 -15.71 9.66
C VAL A 33 23.44 -15.46 9.71
N PRO A 34 22.68 -16.16 10.58
CA PRO A 34 21.23 -15.95 10.69
C PRO A 34 20.92 -14.53 11.20
N LEU A 35 19.87 -13.95 10.66
CA LEU A 35 19.38 -12.63 11.06
C LEU A 35 17.86 -12.63 11.02
N ALA A 36 17.24 -12.03 12.04
CA ALA A 36 15.81 -11.76 12.02
C ALA A 36 15.55 -10.27 12.29
N ILE A 37 14.49 -9.76 11.69
CA ILE A 37 13.98 -8.40 11.85
C ILE A 37 12.58 -8.55 12.43
N ALA A 38 12.39 -8.12 13.69
CA ALA A 38 11.08 -8.08 14.32
C ALA A 38 10.57 -6.64 14.38
N LEU A 39 9.31 -6.45 14.01
CA LEU A 39 8.63 -5.16 13.98
C LEU A 39 7.45 -5.20 14.94
N GLU A 40 7.51 -4.41 16.01
CA GLU A 40 6.41 -4.26 16.97
C GLU A 40 5.50 -3.11 16.55
N ARG A 41 4.20 -3.41 16.54
CA ARG A 41 3.08 -2.49 16.30
C ARG A 41 2.18 -2.39 17.54
N GLU A 42 1.07 -1.68 17.40
CA GLU A 42 0.08 -1.55 18.47
C GLU A 42 -0.50 -2.91 18.91
N ARG A 43 -1.03 -2.94 20.12
CA ARG A 43 -1.67 -4.12 20.75
C ARG A 43 -0.76 -5.36 20.84
N GLY A 44 0.56 -5.14 20.89
CA GLY A 44 1.54 -6.23 21.00
C GLY A 44 1.71 -7.07 19.73
N SER A 45 1.22 -6.58 18.58
CA SER A 45 1.48 -7.26 17.30
C SER A 45 2.95 -7.19 16.94
N VAL A 46 3.54 -8.33 16.61
CA VAL A 46 4.93 -8.48 16.19
C VAL A 46 5.00 -9.27 14.91
N SER A 47 5.56 -8.65 13.85
CA SER A 47 5.91 -9.35 12.62
C SER A 47 7.39 -9.71 12.63
N VAL A 48 7.76 -10.90 12.16
CA VAL A 48 9.15 -11.35 12.10
C VAL A 48 9.53 -11.76 10.69
N TYR A 49 10.58 -11.12 10.16
CA TYR A 49 11.20 -11.49 8.88
C TYR A 49 12.56 -12.16 9.14
N ARG A 50 12.73 -13.40 8.68
CA ARG A 50 13.95 -14.18 8.88
C ARG A 50 14.74 -14.28 7.58
N THR A 51 16.06 -14.07 7.68
CA THR A 51 16.99 -14.15 6.57
C THR A 51 18.38 -14.61 7.05
N ALA A 52 19.34 -14.65 6.15
CA ALA A 52 20.75 -14.83 6.50
C ALA A 52 21.59 -13.75 5.81
N ILE A 53 22.67 -13.33 6.47
CA ILE A 53 23.63 -12.39 5.94
C ILE A 53 25.02 -13.05 5.80
N LEU A 54 25.90 -12.41 5.05
CA LEU A 54 27.29 -12.81 4.97
C LEU A 54 28.00 -12.58 6.32
N PRO A 55 29.14 -13.23 6.60
CA PRO A 55 29.98 -12.84 7.73
C PRO A 55 30.21 -11.32 7.72
N HIS A 56 29.93 -10.65 8.87
CA HIS A 56 29.90 -9.18 8.95
C HIS A 56 31.30 -8.57 9.12
N GLU A 57 32.15 -8.77 8.11
CA GLU A 57 33.53 -8.28 8.09
C GLU A 57 33.96 -7.82 6.69
N GLY A 58 34.93 -6.94 6.64
CA GLY A 58 35.54 -6.45 5.41
C GLY A 58 34.50 -5.87 4.44
N LEU A 59 34.56 -6.27 3.16
CA LEU A 59 33.65 -5.80 2.11
C LEU A 59 32.21 -6.31 2.30
N HIS A 60 32.01 -7.41 3.03
CA HIS A 60 30.69 -7.95 3.32
C HIS A 60 29.89 -7.05 4.25
N ALA A 61 30.54 -6.33 5.15
CA ALA A 61 29.84 -5.43 6.09
C ALA A 61 28.97 -4.39 5.37
N ALA A 62 29.52 -3.75 4.33
CA ALA A 62 28.77 -2.75 3.56
C ALA A 62 27.62 -3.37 2.73
N LEU A 63 27.79 -4.59 2.21
CA LEU A 63 26.73 -5.31 1.52
C LEU A 63 25.61 -5.72 2.47
N ASN A 64 25.95 -6.23 3.66
CA ASN A 64 24.99 -6.59 4.70
C ASN A 64 24.19 -5.38 5.17
N GLN A 65 24.86 -4.25 5.45
CA GLN A 65 24.21 -3.02 5.86
C GLN A 65 23.20 -2.56 4.81
N ARG A 66 23.59 -2.54 3.53
CA ARG A 66 22.69 -2.16 2.45
C ARG A 66 21.51 -3.12 2.31
N TYR A 67 21.74 -4.42 2.37
CA TYR A 67 20.69 -5.43 2.29
C TYR A 67 19.68 -5.27 3.41
N VAL A 68 20.15 -5.20 4.66
CA VAL A 68 19.27 -5.12 5.82
C VAL A 68 18.57 -3.77 5.89
N GLU A 69 19.23 -2.66 5.57
CA GLU A 69 18.60 -1.34 5.49
C GLU A 69 17.42 -1.34 4.50
N ARG A 70 17.60 -1.91 3.32
CA ARG A 70 16.52 -2.02 2.32
C ARG A 70 15.38 -2.93 2.75
N LEU A 71 15.70 -4.04 3.44
CA LEU A 71 14.67 -4.88 4.05
C LEU A 71 13.88 -4.15 5.12
N VAL A 72 14.56 -3.45 6.04
CA VAL A 72 13.90 -2.68 7.11
C VAL A 72 12.99 -1.61 6.52
N LYS A 73 13.47 -0.85 5.51
CA LYS A 73 12.63 0.14 4.85
C LYS A 73 11.39 -0.49 4.20
N TYR A 74 11.56 -1.61 3.50
CA TYR A 74 10.43 -2.32 2.89
C TYR A 74 9.42 -2.77 3.94
N LEU A 75 9.90 -3.45 4.97
CA LEU A 75 9.07 -4.00 6.04
C LEU A 75 8.33 -2.92 6.85
N LEU A 76 8.98 -1.78 7.11
CA LEU A 76 8.34 -0.66 7.80
C LEU A 76 7.17 -0.08 6.99
N TRP A 77 7.28 0.06 5.67
CA TRP A 77 6.20 0.56 4.83
C TRP A 77 5.16 -0.50 4.47
N GLN A 78 5.54 -1.77 4.48
CA GLN A 78 4.60 -2.89 4.32
C GLN A 78 3.81 -3.16 5.61
N LYS A 79 4.54 -3.39 6.70
CA LYS A 79 3.98 -3.87 7.97
C LYS A 79 3.63 -2.72 8.93
N GLY A 80 4.46 -1.68 8.93
CA GLY A 80 4.51 -0.68 9.97
C GLY A 80 5.37 -1.12 11.17
N GLY A 81 5.49 -0.24 12.15
CA GLY A 81 6.17 -0.52 13.40
C GLY A 81 6.82 0.70 14.01
N PHE A 82 6.89 0.74 15.34
CA PHE A 82 7.60 1.77 16.10
C PHE A 82 8.83 1.21 16.82
N ARG A 83 8.91 -0.12 17.00
CA ARG A 83 10.11 -0.80 17.51
C ARG A 83 10.61 -1.81 16.49
N VAL A 84 11.89 -1.69 16.14
CA VAL A 84 12.59 -2.58 15.22
C VAL A 84 13.63 -3.34 16.05
N THR A 85 13.51 -4.65 16.16
CA THR A 85 14.50 -5.50 16.82
C THR A 85 15.29 -6.27 15.77
N ILE A 86 16.60 -6.06 15.76
CA ILE A 86 17.55 -6.81 14.92
C ILE A 86 18.14 -7.94 15.74
N ALA A 87 17.71 -9.15 15.46
CA ALA A 87 18.24 -10.35 16.10
C ALA A 87 19.38 -10.93 15.25
N GLY A 88 20.62 -10.67 15.68
CA GLY A 88 21.85 -11.00 14.96
C GLY A 88 23.01 -10.09 15.34
N PRO A 89 23.99 -9.83 14.45
CA PRO A 89 25.13 -8.96 14.76
C PRO A 89 24.68 -7.54 15.15
N SER A 90 25.15 -7.06 16.30
CA SER A 90 24.78 -5.75 16.88
C SER A 90 25.16 -4.57 15.98
N GLU A 91 26.24 -4.71 15.22
CA GLU A 91 26.75 -3.68 14.28
C GLU A 91 25.73 -3.32 13.20
N ILE A 92 24.86 -4.26 12.85
CA ILE A 92 23.73 -3.99 11.93
C ILE A 92 22.73 -3.02 12.58
N ALA A 93 22.35 -3.25 13.83
CA ALA A 93 21.45 -2.36 14.56
C ALA A 93 22.07 -0.98 14.77
N ASP A 94 23.37 -0.90 15.08
CA ASP A 94 24.10 0.36 15.23
C ASP A 94 24.11 1.18 13.94
N SER A 95 24.34 0.52 12.81
CA SER A 95 24.24 1.16 11.50
C SER A 95 22.82 1.68 11.23
N LEU A 96 21.80 0.90 11.52
CA LEU A 96 20.40 1.30 11.32
C LEU A 96 20.01 2.48 12.23
N ARG A 97 20.48 2.56 13.48
CA ARG A 97 20.25 3.73 14.36
C ARG A 97 20.82 5.02 13.77
N SER A 98 21.93 4.93 13.07
CA SER A 98 22.50 6.09 12.36
C SER A 98 21.64 6.49 11.13
N VAL A 99 21.14 5.51 10.38
CA VAL A 99 20.33 5.72 9.18
C VAL A 99 18.94 6.24 9.53
N TYR A 100 18.28 5.63 10.52
CA TYR A 100 16.97 6.04 11.05
C TYR A 100 17.16 6.96 12.27
N SER A 101 17.47 8.20 12.00
CA SER A 101 17.68 9.26 12.99
C SER A 101 17.20 10.60 12.42
N PRO A 102 17.04 11.66 13.22
CA PRO A 102 16.55 12.96 12.74
C PRO A 102 17.40 13.58 11.62
N THR A 103 18.68 13.18 11.51
CA THR A 103 19.62 13.68 10.49
C THR A 103 20.14 12.56 9.59
N GLY A 104 19.61 11.36 9.73
CA GLY A 104 20.00 10.18 8.95
C GLY A 104 19.37 10.13 7.57
N ALA A 105 19.82 9.18 6.76
CA ALA A 105 19.31 9.00 5.40
C ALA A 105 17.82 8.63 5.33
N ARG A 106 17.23 8.18 6.44
CA ARG A 106 15.82 7.84 6.59
C ARG A 106 15.13 8.71 7.65
N ALA A 107 15.47 9.98 7.71
CA ALA A 107 14.89 10.93 8.67
C ALA A 107 13.36 11.01 8.50
N PHE A 108 12.86 10.97 7.25
CA PHE A 108 11.42 10.96 6.97
C PHE A 108 10.73 9.72 7.56
N ASP A 109 11.24 8.51 7.30
CA ASP A 109 10.68 7.27 7.83
C ASP A 109 10.74 7.24 9.37
N TYR A 110 11.86 7.74 9.94
CA TYR A 110 12.10 7.82 11.38
C TYR A 110 11.08 8.71 12.09
N GLU A 111 10.69 9.82 11.49
CA GLU A 111 9.69 10.73 12.04
C GLU A 111 8.27 10.25 11.73
N PHE A 112 8.00 9.94 10.44
CA PHE A 112 6.65 9.73 9.94
C PHE A 112 5.98 8.48 10.51
N ILE A 113 6.64 7.31 10.39
CA ILE A 113 5.99 6.04 10.75
C ILE A 113 5.71 5.97 12.26
N PRO A 114 6.69 6.18 13.17
CA PRO A 114 6.43 6.03 14.59
C PRO A 114 5.58 7.18 15.16
N ASP A 115 5.85 8.43 14.78
CA ASP A 115 5.13 9.59 15.35
C ASP A 115 3.74 9.74 14.73
N ARG A 116 3.63 9.80 13.40
CA ARG A 116 2.35 10.06 12.74
C ARG A 116 1.40 8.87 12.81
N VAL A 117 1.92 7.66 12.56
CA VAL A 117 1.07 6.46 12.54
C VAL A 117 0.83 5.92 13.95
N TYR A 118 1.88 5.81 14.77
CA TYR A 118 1.75 5.14 16.08
C TYR A 118 1.74 6.09 17.28
N GLY A 119 2.11 7.37 17.11
CA GLY A 119 2.19 8.34 18.22
C GLY A 119 3.27 7.96 19.25
N ARG A 120 4.34 7.30 18.83
CA ARG A 120 5.42 6.79 19.66
C ARG A 120 6.77 7.07 19.02
N PRO A 121 7.88 7.20 19.79
CA PRO A 121 9.20 7.31 19.19
C PRO A 121 9.65 5.99 18.57
N MET A 122 10.42 6.06 17.46
CA MET A 122 11.08 4.89 16.90
C MET A 122 12.20 4.40 17.82
N THR A 123 12.23 3.09 18.05
CA THR A 123 13.35 2.43 18.72
C THR A 123 13.93 1.34 17.83
N ILE A 124 15.27 1.24 17.81
CA ILE A 124 16.00 0.17 17.13
C ILE A 124 16.84 -0.56 18.16
N GLU A 125 16.52 -1.82 18.40
CA GLU A 125 17.15 -2.66 19.40
C GLU A 125 17.92 -3.81 18.75
N SER A 126 18.86 -4.43 19.49
CA SER A 126 19.55 -5.63 19.05
C SER A 126 19.48 -6.71 20.12
N CYS A 127 19.42 -7.95 19.69
CA CYS A 127 19.49 -9.12 20.56
C CYS A 127 20.23 -10.28 19.86
N ALA A 128 20.54 -11.33 20.58
CA ALA A 128 21.00 -12.58 19.97
C ALA A 128 19.88 -13.17 19.09
N TYR A 129 20.24 -13.91 18.04
CA TYR A 129 19.27 -14.47 17.10
C TYR A 129 18.21 -15.34 17.78
N GLU A 130 18.62 -16.12 18.78
CA GLU A 130 17.77 -17.03 19.57
C GLU A 130 16.83 -16.28 20.53
N ALA A 131 17.12 -15.02 20.81
CA ALA A 131 16.30 -14.13 21.64
C ALA A 131 15.37 -13.21 20.81
N CYS A 132 15.23 -13.49 19.52
CA CYS A 132 14.28 -12.77 18.66
C CYS A 132 12.88 -12.88 19.26
N PRO A 133 12.12 -11.76 19.36
CA PRO A 133 10.72 -11.83 19.73
C PRO A 133 9.94 -12.83 18.88
N ASP A 134 9.00 -13.55 19.49
CA ASP A 134 8.11 -14.44 18.76
C ASP A 134 7.15 -13.65 17.84
N GLU A 135 6.86 -14.21 16.69
CA GLU A 135 5.87 -13.64 15.79
C GLU A 135 4.47 -13.72 16.43
N HIS A 136 3.81 -12.58 16.53
CA HIS A 136 2.46 -12.45 17.03
C HIS A 136 1.68 -11.45 16.20
N GLU A 137 1.02 -11.94 15.17
CA GLU A 137 0.12 -11.12 14.35
C GLU A 137 -1.26 -11.12 15.00
N ALA A 138 -1.71 -9.95 15.46
CA ALA A 138 -3.09 -9.77 15.91
C ALA A 138 -3.99 -9.78 14.66
N ALA A 139 -4.40 -10.96 14.22
CA ALA A 139 -5.35 -11.12 13.15
C ALA A 139 -6.77 -10.94 13.69
N THR A 140 -7.36 -9.76 13.52
CA THR A 140 -8.81 -9.64 13.57
C THR A 140 -9.31 -9.98 12.16
N PRO A 141 -10.08 -11.05 11.97
CA PRO A 141 -10.69 -11.34 10.68
C PRO A 141 -11.68 -10.22 10.36
N LEU A 142 -11.26 -9.28 9.53
CA LEU A 142 -12.11 -8.22 8.99
C LEU A 142 -12.62 -8.63 7.62
N GLY A 143 -13.89 -8.33 7.36
CA GLY A 143 -14.51 -8.53 6.07
C GLY A 143 -15.26 -9.85 5.91
N ARG A 144 -16.03 -9.96 4.82
CA ARG A 144 -16.87 -11.10 4.42
C ARG A 144 -18.08 -11.36 5.33
N HIS A 145 -18.39 -10.46 6.25
CA HIS A 145 -19.62 -10.52 7.04
C HIS A 145 -20.78 -9.96 6.23
N LEU A 146 -21.63 -10.80 5.69
CA LEU A 146 -22.68 -10.39 4.75
C LEU A 146 -24.09 -10.39 5.37
N GLU A 147 -24.26 -11.00 6.52
CA GLU A 147 -25.54 -11.15 7.22
C GLU A 147 -26.04 -9.81 7.78
N GLY A 148 -27.35 -9.62 7.80
CA GLY A 148 -28.02 -8.46 8.39
C GLY A 148 -28.10 -7.23 7.50
N CYS A 149 -28.49 -6.09 8.13
CA CYS A 149 -28.66 -4.79 7.49
C CYS A 149 -27.41 -3.92 7.73
N ARG A 150 -26.64 -3.63 6.70
CA ARG A 150 -25.33 -3.00 6.81
C ARG A 150 -25.23 -1.72 5.98
N ILE A 151 -24.40 -0.80 6.43
CA ILE A 151 -24.01 0.35 5.63
C ILE A 151 -22.55 0.16 5.22
N GLY A 152 -22.27 0.31 3.92
CA GLY A 152 -20.93 0.51 3.39
C GLY A 152 -20.73 1.96 2.96
N PHE A 153 -19.58 2.57 3.26
CA PHE A 153 -19.23 3.87 2.73
C PHE A 153 -17.79 3.90 2.20
N ASP A 154 -17.53 4.85 1.28
CA ASP A 154 -16.21 5.09 0.69
C ASP A 154 -15.96 6.60 0.61
N LEU A 155 -14.83 7.04 1.17
CA LEU A 155 -14.44 8.45 1.24
C LEU A 155 -13.28 8.73 0.30
N GLY A 156 -13.61 9.23 -0.89
CA GLY A 156 -12.65 9.69 -1.88
C GLY A 156 -12.29 11.17 -1.74
N ALA A 157 -11.39 11.66 -2.58
CA ALA A 157 -10.94 13.05 -2.58
C ALA A 157 -11.97 14.03 -3.19
N SER A 158 -12.84 13.56 -4.09
CA SER A 158 -13.83 14.38 -4.82
C SER A 158 -15.27 14.03 -4.50
N ASP A 159 -15.51 12.85 -3.98
CA ASP A 159 -16.83 12.33 -3.69
C ASP A 159 -16.80 11.39 -2.47
N ARG A 160 -17.95 11.25 -1.84
CA ARG A 160 -18.23 10.28 -0.80
C ARG A 160 -19.37 9.39 -1.28
N LYS A 161 -19.20 8.09 -1.15
CA LYS A 161 -20.16 7.09 -1.59
C LYS A 161 -20.73 6.36 -0.38
N CYS A 162 -21.99 5.92 -0.50
CA CYS A 162 -22.59 5.05 0.50
C CYS A 162 -23.50 4.00 -0.16
N ALA A 163 -23.68 2.91 0.54
CA ALA A 163 -24.60 1.86 0.12
C ALA A 163 -25.32 1.25 1.32
N ALA A 164 -26.60 0.94 1.14
CA ALA A 164 -27.36 0.10 2.03
C ALA A 164 -27.31 -1.35 1.51
N VAL A 165 -26.95 -2.28 2.39
CA VAL A 165 -26.74 -3.70 2.05
C VAL A 165 -27.59 -4.56 2.97
N ILE A 166 -28.38 -5.48 2.42
CA ILE A 166 -29.14 -6.47 3.17
C ILE A 166 -28.68 -7.87 2.74
N ASP A 167 -28.14 -8.63 3.66
CA ASP A 167 -27.64 -10.01 3.43
C ASP A 167 -26.75 -10.09 2.16
N GLY A 168 -25.78 -9.19 2.08
CA GLY A 168 -24.82 -9.10 0.98
C GLY A 168 -25.35 -8.52 -0.34
N LYS A 169 -26.60 -8.02 -0.37
CA LYS A 169 -27.18 -7.39 -1.58
C LYS A 169 -27.33 -5.89 -1.38
N VAL A 170 -26.82 -5.11 -2.34
CA VAL A 170 -27.02 -3.66 -2.37
C VAL A 170 -28.48 -3.37 -2.71
N VAL A 171 -29.17 -2.67 -1.80
CA VAL A 171 -30.57 -2.22 -1.98
C VAL A 171 -30.66 -0.72 -2.29
N PHE A 172 -29.60 0.03 -1.98
CA PHE A 172 -29.46 1.46 -2.31
C PHE A 172 -28.00 1.81 -2.41
N SER A 173 -27.66 2.76 -3.29
CA SER A 173 -26.34 3.41 -3.32
C SER A 173 -26.47 4.85 -3.78
N ASP A 174 -25.62 5.72 -3.22
CA ASP A 174 -25.57 7.15 -3.55
C ASP A 174 -24.12 7.65 -3.58
N GLU A 175 -23.88 8.70 -4.37
CA GLU A 175 -22.58 9.35 -4.53
C GLU A 175 -22.79 10.86 -4.42
N VAL A 176 -22.12 11.49 -3.47
CA VAL A 176 -22.25 12.91 -3.17
C VAL A 176 -20.91 13.60 -3.33
N PRO A 177 -20.80 14.62 -4.20
CA PRO A 177 -19.59 15.43 -4.29
C PRO A 177 -19.25 16.11 -2.97
N TRP A 178 -17.95 16.19 -2.66
CA TRP A 178 -17.43 16.96 -1.54
C TRP A 178 -15.97 17.39 -1.81
N THR A 179 -15.43 18.26 -0.95
CA THR A 179 -14.09 18.82 -1.12
C THR A 179 -13.27 18.75 0.18
N PRO A 180 -13.05 17.56 0.75
CA PRO A 180 -12.51 17.42 2.09
C PRO A 180 -11.09 17.98 2.24
N ALA A 181 -10.29 17.90 1.19
CA ALA A 181 -8.87 18.28 1.22
C ALA A 181 -8.63 19.79 1.28
N VAL A 182 -9.66 20.62 1.09
CA VAL A 182 -9.58 22.09 1.19
C VAL A 182 -10.38 22.65 2.36
N GLU A 183 -11.14 21.79 3.06
CA GLU A 183 -11.93 22.16 4.23
C GLU A 183 -11.12 21.98 5.51
N SER A 184 -10.99 23.04 6.28
CA SER A 184 -10.22 23.04 7.52
C SER A 184 -11.04 22.75 8.78
N ASP A 185 -12.38 22.84 8.71
CA ASP A 185 -13.27 22.55 9.83
C ASP A 185 -13.49 21.03 10.00
N PRO A 186 -13.09 20.42 11.12
CA PRO A 186 -13.38 19.01 11.39
C PRO A 186 -14.87 18.66 11.34
N GLN A 187 -15.76 19.61 11.62
CA GLN A 187 -17.20 19.39 11.60
C GLN A 187 -17.71 19.08 10.19
N TYR A 188 -17.14 19.71 9.16
CA TYR A 188 -17.45 19.40 7.76
C TYR A 188 -17.26 17.91 7.44
N HIS A 189 -16.16 17.33 7.91
CA HIS A 189 -15.85 15.92 7.70
C HIS A 189 -16.83 15.01 8.45
N TYR A 190 -17.12 15.33 9.71
CA TYR A 190 -18.09 14.58 10.51
C TYR A 190 -19.49 14.60 9.87
N ASP A 191 -19.98 15.79 9.52
CA ASP A 191 -21.32 15.97 8.94
C ASP A 191 -21.43 15.29 7.59
N GLY A 192 -20.37 15.37 6.75
CA GLY A 192 -20.33 14.71 5.45
C GLY A 192 -20.44 13.20 5.56
N VAL A 193 -19.66 12.56 6.44
CA VAL A 193 -19.76 11.12 6.65
C VAL A 193 -21.11 10.74 7.23
N ASN A 194 -21.59 11.46 8.26
CA ASN A 194 -22.86 11.17 8.91
C ASN A 194 -24.06 11.35 7.96
N ASP A 195 -24.02 12.31 7.04
CA ASP A 195 -25.01 12.45 5.98
C ASP A 195 -25.06 11.21 5.08
N SER A 196 -23.89 10.69 4.65
CA SER A 196 -23.83 9.46 3.86
C SER A 196 -24.43 8.26 4.61
N LEU A 197 -24.13 8.13 5.91
CA LEU A 197 -24.70 7.06 6.74
C LEU A 197 -26.22 7.18 6.85
N LYS A 198 -26.75 8.39 7.07
CA LYS A 198 -28.21 8.65 7.16
C LYS A 198 -28.92 8.35 5.83
N ARG A 199 -28.31 8.71 4.70
CA ARG A 199 -28.85 8.40 3.36
C ARG A 199 -29.01 6.91 3.16
N ALA A 200 -27.98 6.12 3.47
CA ALA A 200 -28.05 4.68 3.35
C ALA A 200 -29.05 4.06 4.36
N ALA A 201 -29.04 4.52 5.62
CA ALA A 201 -29.95 4.02 6.67
C ALA A 201 -31.42 4.19 6.33
N ALA A 202 -31.80 5.25 5.58
CA ALA A 202 -33.20 5.47 5.16
C ALA A 202 -33.78 4.34 4.31
N HIS A 203 -32.93 3.47 3.76
CA HIS A 203 -33.30 2.33 2.94
C HIS A 203 -33.19 0.97 3.66
N LEU A 204 -32.90 0.99 4.96
CA LEU A 204 -32.76 -0.19 5.79
C LEU A 204 -33.85 -0.23 6.89
N PRO A 205 -34.40 -1.39 7.24
CA PRO A 205 -35.33 -1.51 8.36
C PRO A 205 -34.67 -1.29 9.73
N ARG A 206 -33.35 -1.49 9.81
CA ARG A 206 -32.46 -1.22 10.95
C ARG A 206 -31.02 -1.17 10.44
N VAL A 207 -30.07 -0.79 11.29
CA VAL A 207 -28.63 -0.84 10.97
C VAL A 207 -27.95 -1.73 11.99
N ASP A 208 -27.36 -2.83 11.53
CA ASP A 208 -26.71 -3.84 12.38
C ASP A 208 -25.18 -3.63 12.43
N ALA A 209 -24.59 -3.06 11.37
CA ALA A 209 -23.16 -2.76 11.29
C ALA A 209 -22.85 -1.69 10.23
N ILE A 210 -21.75 -0.98 10.39
CA ILE A 210 -21.24 0.05 9.47
C ILE A 210 -19.79 -0.24 9.14
N GLY A 211 -19.45 -0.35 7.86
CA GLY A 211 -18.08 -0.52 7.40
C GLY A 211 -17.67 0.58 6.43
N GLY A 212 -16.42 1.03 6.53
CA GLY A 212 -15.90 2.16 5.77
C GLY A 212 -14.59 1.88 5.04
N SER A 213 -14.50 2.48 3.86
CA SER A 213 -13.32 2.62 3.04
C SER A 213 -12.93 4.10 3.01
N ALA A 214 -11.67 4.43 3.23
CA ALA A 214 -11.22 5.81 3.13
C ALA A 214 -9.73 5.91 2.79
N ALA A 215 -9.38 6.95 2.00
CA ALA A 215 -7.97 7.22 1.66
C ALA A 215 -7.19 7.67 2.91
N GLY A 216 -6.11 6.97 3.24
CA GLY A 216 -5.25 7.27 4.37
C GLY A 216 -4.89 6.06 5.23
N VAL A 217 -4.25 6.31 6.36
CA VAL A 217 -3.84 5.27 7.33
C VAL A 217 -4.81 5.27 8.51
N TYR A 218 -5.41 4.13 8.74
CA TYR A 218 -6.37 3.89 9.82
C TYR A 218 -5.85 2.76 10.72
N VAL A 219 -5.80 3.00 12.01
CA VAL A 219 -5.37 2.00 12.99
C VAL A 219 -6.45 1.88 14.05
N ALA A 220 -7.13 0.72 14.09
CA ALA A 220 -8.19 0.46 15.05
C ALA A 220 -9.28 1.56 15.07
N ASN A 221 -9.76 1.98 13.91
CA ASN A 221 -10.73 3.07 13.69
C ASN A 221 -10.22 4.49 14.02
N GLU A 222 -8.96 4.66 14.43
CA GLU A 222 -8.38 5.99 14.51
C GLU A 222 -7.84 6.45 13.16
N VAL A 223 -8.14 7.68 12.80
CA VAL A 223 -7.50 8.34 11.66
C VAL A 223 -6.07 8.73 12.06
N ARG A 224 -5.07 8.13 11.44
CA ARG A 224 -3.66 8.41 11.73
C ARG A 224 -3.07 9.41 10.75
N VAL A 225 -3.31 9.18 9.47
CA VAL A 225 -2.87 10.04 8.37
C VAL A 225 -3.94 10.00 7.28
N GLY A 226 -4.24 11.13 6.65
CA GLY A 226 -5.14 11.14 5.51
C GLY A 226 -5.06 12.45 4.73
N SER A 227 -4.91 12.34 3.42
CA SER A 227 -4.90 13.49 2.50
C SER A 227 -6.24 14.25 2.50
N LEU A 228 -7.31 13.59 2.91
CA LEU A 228 -8.64 14.19 3.07
C LEU A 228 -8.67 15.30 4.13
N TYR A 229 -7.76 15.26 5.10
CA TYR A 229 -7.72 16.15 6.27
C TYR A 229 -6.50 17.08 6.26
N ARG A 230 -5.83 17.25 5.13
CA ARG A 230 -4.54 17.95 5.04
C ARG A 230 -4.57 19.43 5.42
N THR A 231 -5.73 20.08 5.37
CA THR A 231 -5.92 21.49 5.73
C THR A 231 -6.40 21.69 7.15
N VAL A 232 -6.75 20.61 7.86
CA VAL A 232 -7.15 20.68 9.28
C VAL A 232 -5.90 20.96 10.13
N ALA A 233 -5.99 21.94 11.02
CA ALA A 233 -4.92 22.27 11.96
C ALA A 233 -4.53 21.07 12.83
N ARG A 234 -3.23 20.91 13.14
CA ARG A 234 -2.71 19.75 13.87
C ARG A 234 -3.45 19.48 15.19
N GLU A 235 -3.72 20.51 15.98
CA GLU A 235 -4.41 20.37 17.26
C GLU A 235 -5.84 19.83 17.08
N GLU A 236 -6.56 20.33 16.07
CA GLU A 236 -7.92 19.88 15.75
C GLU A 236 -7.91 18.48 15.13
N PHE A 237 -6.89 18.17 14.34
CA PHE A 237 -6.68 16.82 13.82
C PHE A 237 -6.52 15.83 14.99
N ASP A 238 -5.61 16.09 15.92
CA ASP A 238 -5.31 15.18 17.03
C ASP A 238 -6.48 15.01 18.01
N THR A 239 -7.34 16.03 18.18
CA THR A 239 -8.48 16.01 19.11
C THR A 239 -9.79 15.55 18.49
N ARG A 240 -10.07 15.88 17.24
CA ARG A 240 -11.35 15.66 16.57
C ARG A 240 -11.28 14.68 15.40
N ILE A 241 -10.36 14.88 14.44
CA ILE A 241 -10.28 14.01 13.27
C ILE A 241 -9.79 12.61 13.64
N ARG A 242 -8.79 12.50 14.50
CA ARG A 242 -8.28 11.20 14.99
C ARG A 242 -9.40 10.32 15.55
N ARG A 243 -10.40 10.92 16.19
CA ARG A 243 -11.53 10.23 16.84
C ARG A 243 -12.81 10.17 16.00
N LEU A 244 -12.80 10.71 14.79
CA LEU A 244 -13.98 10.90 13.93
C LEU A 244 -14.89 9.66 13.89
N PHE A 245 -14.32 8.49 13.68
CA PHE A 245 -15.10 7.25 13.53
C PHE A 245 -15.58 6.68 14.87
N PHE A 246 -14.90 6.95 15.97
CA PHE A 246 -15.40 6.62 17.29
C PHE A 246 -16.61 7.51 17.69
N ASP A 247 -16.54 8.79 17.35
CA ASP A 247 -17.62 9.73 17.63
C ASP A 247 -18.85 9.40 16.77
N LEU A 248 -18.65 9.01 15.51
CA LEU A 248 -19.72 8.47 14.65
C LEU A 248 -20.27 7.16 15.20
N GLN A 249 -19.44 6.21 15.60
CA GLN A 249 -19.90 4.94 16.21
C GLN A 249 -20.75 5.20 17.44
N ALA A 250 -20.34 6.10 18.32
CA ALA A 250 -21.11 6.49 19.49
C ALA A 250 -22.48 7.12 19.11
N ALA A 251 -22.51 7.99 18.11
CA ALA A 251 -23.74 8.59 17.60
C ALA A 251 -24.69 7.56 16.95
N TRP A 252 -24.15 6.45 16.48
CA TRP A 252 -24.90 5.31 15.91
C TRP A 252 -25.10 4.18 16.94
N ASN A 253 -25.26 4.51 18.21
CA ASN A 253 -25.57 3.59 19.34
C ASN A 253 -24.50 2.51 19.59
N GLY A 254 -23.23 2.76 19.23
CA GLY A 254 -22.12 1.84 19.47
C GLY A 254 -22.19 0.54 18.67
N ILE A 255 -22.96 0.49 17.58
CA ILE A 255 -23.00 -0.70 16.70
C ILE A 255 -21.61 -1.00 16.13
N PRO A 256 -21.34 -2.25 15.70
CA PRO A 256 -20.09 -2.61 15.06
C PRO A 256 -19.73 -1.65 13.92
N PHE A 257 -18.51 -1.10 13.98
CA PHE A 257 -18.06 -0.05 13.09
C PHE A 257 -16.58 -0.24 12.80
N ASP A 258 -16.20 -0.47 11.54
CA ASP A 258 -14.82 -0.62 11.14
C ASP A 258 -14.50 0.20 9.90
N VAL A 259 -13.35 0.89 9.91
CA VAL A 259 -12.84 1.68 8.79
C VAL A 259 -11.41 1.27 8.49
N VAL A 260 -11.13 1.02 7.22
CA VAL A 260 -9.81 0.67 6.74
C VAL A 260 -9.43 1.48 5.49
N ASN A 261 -8.18 1.37 5.07
CA ASN A 261 -7.68 2.00 3.85
C ASN A 261 -8.44 1.53 2.61
N ASP A 262 -8.61 2.40 1.63
CA ASP A 262 -9.30 2.11 0.36
C ASP A 262 -8.62 1.02 -0.47
N GLY A 263 -7.29 0.90 -0.41
CA GLY A 263 -6.54 -0.19 -1.02
C GLY A 263 -6.93 -1.56 -0.42
N GLU A 264 -7.10 -1.63 0.90
CA GLU A 264 -7.53 -2.85 1.60
C GLU A 264 -8.93 -3.29 1.16
N VAL A 265 -9.87 -2.34 1.11
CA VAL A 265 -11.25 -2.64 0.67
C VAL A 265 -11.26 -3.07 -0.80
N THR A 266 -10.43 -2.45 -1.63
CA THR A 266 -10.27 -2.83 -3.05
C THR A 266 -9.76 -4.27 -3.19
N ALA A 267 -8.74 -4.65 -2.42
CA ALA A 267 -8.22 -6.02 -2.43
C ALA A 267 -9.27 -7.03 -1.93
N LEU A 268 -10.03 -6.68 -0.88
CA LEU A 268 -11.11 -7.49 -0.36
C LEU A 268 -12.24 -7.68 -1.38
N ALA A 269 -12.65 -6.59 -2.04
CA ALA A 269 -13.66 -6.64 -3.11
C ALA A 269 -13.22 -7.56 -4.25
N GLY A 270 -11.97 -7.43 -4.69
CA GLY A 270 -11.39 -8.31 -5.70
C GLY A 270 -11.36 -9.78 -5.26
N SER A 271 -10.94 -10.04 -4.02
CA SER A 271 -10.95 -11.40 -3.45
C SER A 271 -12.36 -12.01 -3.38
N MET A 272 -13.36 -11.20 -3.00
CA MET A 272 -14.76 -11.64 -2.97
C MET A 272 -15.31 -11.91 -4.38
N ALA A 273 -15.00 -11.05 -5.36
CA ALA A 273 -15.42 -11.21 -6.74
C ALA A 273 -14.78 -12.46 -7.42
N LEU A 274 -13.51 -12.69 -7.15
CA LEU A 274 -12.77 -13.87 -7.64
C LEU A 274 -13.20 -15.17 -6.95
N GLY A 275 -13.81 -15.11 -5.77
CA GLY A 275 -14.06 -16.28 -4.93
C GLY A 275 -12.77 -16.97 -4.49
N ASP A 276 -11.63 -16.27 -4.47
CA ASP A 276 -10.31 -16.77 -4.11
C ASP A 276 -9.60 -15.77 -3.19
N ASN A 277 -8.62 -16.28 -2.43
CA ASN A 277 -7.80 -15.55 -1.46
C ASN A 277 -6.39 -15.32 -1.99
N ALA A 278 -5.49 -14.88 -1.11
CA ALA A 278 -4.12 -14.54 -1.47
C ALA A 278 -4.08 -13.50 -2.61
N VAL A 279 -4.74 -12.37 -2.39
CA VAL A 279 -4.88 -11.27 -3.35
C VAL A 279 -4.01 -10.10 -2.90
N LEU A 280 -3.09 -9.68 -3.76
CA LEU A 280 -2.44 -8.37 -3.65
C LEU A 280 -3.09 -7.43 -4.64
N GLY A 281 -3.73 -6.37 -4.14
CA GLY A 281 -4.27 -5.28 -4.95
C GLY A 281 -3.22 -4.17 -5.10
N VAL A 282 -3.04 -3.66 -6.32
CA VAL A 282 -2.12 -2.57 -6.62
C VAL A 282 -2.81 -1.55 -7.53
N ALA A 283 -2.93 -0.32 -7.06
CA ALA A 283 -3.58 0.75 -7.79
C ALA A 283 -2.58 1.83 -8.23
N MET A 284 -2.36 1.95 -9.54
CA MET A 284 -1.47 2.94 -10.16
C MET A 284 -2.25 4.22 -10.48
N GLY A 285 -2.35 5.12 -9.49
CA GLY A 285 -3.08 6.38 -9.54
C GLY A 285 -2.16 7.60 -9.54
N SER A 286 -2.56 8.67 -8.84
CA SER A 286 -1.71 9.84 -8.55
C SER A 286 -0.47 9.45 -7.74
N SER A 287 -0.62 8.47 -6.85
CA SER A 287 0.42 7.72 -6.18
C SER A 287 0.17 6.23 -6.40
N LEU A 288 0.81 5.38 -5.61
CA LEU A 288 0.62 3.93 -5.60
C LEU A 288 -0.12 3.55 -4.32
N ALA A 289 -1.28 2.94 -4.43
CA ALA A 289 -1.99 2.35 -3.31
C ALA A 289 -1.95 0.83 -3.40
N ALA A 290 -1.98 0.15 -2.26
CA ALA A 290 -2.03 -1.30 -2.22
C ALA A 290 -2.90 -1.81 -1.07
N GLY A 291 -3.33 -3.07 -1.19
CA GLY A 291 -4.03 -3.79 -0.15
C GLY A 291 -3.77 -5.29 -0.28
N PHE A 292 -3.86 -6.01 0.81
CA PHE A 292 -3.54 -7.42 0.83
C PHE A 292 -4.59 -8.26 1.57
N VAL A 293 -5.11 -9.27 0.88
CA VAL A 293 -5.93 -10.32 1.48
C VAL A 293 -5.08 -11.59 1.59
N THR A 294 -4.94 -12.08 2.81
CA THR A 294 -4.11 -13.25 3.12
C THR A 294 -4.63 -14.53 2.44
N PRO A 295 -3.83 -15.62 2.40
CA PRO A 295 -4.32 -16.92 1.96
C PRO A 295 -5.53 -17.44 2.74
N GLN A 296 -5.70 -16.98 4.01
CA GLN A 296 -6.85 -17.32 4.85
C GLN A 296 -8.08 -16.43 4.57
N GLY A 297 -7.95 -15.41 3.72
CA GLY A 297 -9.04 -14.53 3.33
C GLY A 297 -9.23 -13.30 4.25
N ASN A 298 -8.27 -12.99 5.10
CA ASN A 298 -8.33 -11.90 6.05
C ASN A 298 -7.59 -10.66 5.53
N ILE A 299 -8.07 -9.47 5.89
CA ILE A 299 -7.30 -8.22 5.80
C ILE A 299 -6.31 -8.19 6.96
N THR A 300 -5.16 -7.58 6.73
CA THR A 300 -4.11 -7.41 7.73
C THR A 300 -4.22 -6.04 8.41
N SER A 301 -3.55 -5.87 9.55
CA SER A 301 -3.33 -4.56 10.18
C SER A 301 -2.04 -3.88 9.70
N TRP A 302 -1.54 -4.26 8.52
CA TRP A 302 -0.32 -3.73 7.94
C TRP A 302 -0.60 -2.38 7.27
N LEU A 303 0.45 -1.58 7.06
CA LEU A 303 0.30 -0.28 6.37
C LEU A 303 0.03 -0.45 4.88
N ASN A 304 0.69 -1.43 4.25
CA ASN A 304 0.62 -1.69 2.81
C ASN A 304 0.91 -0.45 1.92
N GLU A 305 1.72 0.49 2.41
CA GLU A 305 2.09 1.72 1.71
C GLU A 305 3.24 1.48 0.71
N LEU A 306 2.94 0.72 -0.34
CA LEU A 306 3.94 0.31 -1.35
C LEU A 306 4.50 1.48 -2.17
N ALA A 307 3.92 2.67 -2.09
CA ALA A 307 4.48 3.88 -2.68
C ALA A 307 5.88 4.20 -2.17
N PHE A 308 6.19 3.84 -0.92
CA PHE A 308 7.44 4.19 -0.24
C PHE A 308 8.40 3.02 -0.06
N VAL A 309 8.06 1.83 -0.56
CA VAL A 309 8.99 0.69 -0.54
C VAL A 309 10.08 0.85 -1.60
N PRO A 310 11.33 0.42 -1.34
CA PRO A 310 12.41 0.52 -2.29
C PRO A 310 12.25 -0.48 -3.45
N VAL A 311 12.30 0.02 -4.67
CA VAL A 311 12.16 -0.75 -5.92
C VAL A 311 13.37 -0.62 -6.85
N ASP A 312 14.11 0.49 -6.76
CA ASP A 312 15.34 0.74 -7.49
C ASP A 312 16.52 0.92 -6.52
N TYR A 313 17.52 0.08 -6.64
CA TYR A 313 18.67 0.09 -5.74
C TYR A 313 19.89 0.85 -6.29
N ARG A 314 19.79 1.56 -7.40
CA ARG A 314 20.88 2.43 -7.85
C ARG A 314 21.09 3.62 -6.87
N ALA A 315 22.30 4.15 -6.82
CA ALA A 315 22.66 5.22 -5.87
C ALA A 315 21.93 6.54 -6.14
N HIS A 316 21.71 6.85 -7.42
CA HIS A 316 21.08 8.10 -7.89
C HIS A 316 19.70 7.81 -8.50
N ALA A 317 18.92 6.95 -7.87
CA ALA A 317 17.54 6.72 -8.25
C ALA A 317 16.72 8.01 -8.07
N PRO A 318 15.67 8.23 -8.89
CA PRO A 318 14.80 9.39 -8.70
C PRO A 318 14.20 9.38 -7.29
N ALA A 319 14.24 10.55 -6.65
CA ALA A 319 13.72 10.76 -5.31
C ALA A 319 12.23 11.09 -5.37
N ASP A 320 11.49 10.59 -4.41
CA ASP A 320 10.08 10.95 -4.22
C ASP A 320 9.96 12.39 -3.70
N GLU A 321 8.99 13.13 -4.23
CA GLU A 321 8.83 14.56 -3.92
C GLU A 321 8.43 14.83 -2.47
N TRP A 322 7.72 13.89 -1.84
CA TRP A 322 7.23 14.04 -0.48
C TRP A 322 8.21 13.52 0.57
N SER A 323 8.69 12.29 0.41
CA SER A 323 9.60 11.66 1.37
C SER A 323 11.06 12.05 1.16
N GLY A 324 11.44 12.51 -0.04
CA GLY A 324 12.82 12.71 -0.44
C GLY A 324 13.59 11.39 -0.66
N ASP A 325 12.96 10.25 -0.49
CA ASP A 325 13.60 8.94 -0.58
C ASP A 325 13.83 8.50 -2.02
N PRO A 326 15.07 8.08 -2.38
CA PRO A 326 15.36 7.62 -3.72
C PRO A 326 14.86 6.21 -3.99
N GLY A 327 14.36 5.98 -5.21
CA GLY A 327 14.07 4.65 -5.74
C GLY A 327 12.85 3.97 -5.14
N VAL A 328 11.85 4.73 -4.70
CA VAL A 328 10.62 4.19 -4.09
C VAL A 328 9.47 4.07 -5.10
N GLY A 329 8.51 3.20 -4.81
CA GLY A 329 7.45 2.75 -5.72
C GLY A 329 6.65 3.84 -6.41
N ALA A 330 6.35 4.97 -5.74
CA ALA A 330 5.62 6.09 -6.32
C ALA A 330 6.26 6.62 -7.61
N GLN A 331 7.59 6.64 -7.69
CA GLN A 331 8.34 7.13 -8.85
C GLN A 331 8.36 6.15 -10.04
N TYR A 332 7.80 4.95 -9.88
CA TYR A 332 7.84 3.86 -10.89
C TYR A 332 6.46 3.38 -11.33
N PHE A 333 5.43 3.50 -10.48
CA PHE A 333 4.12 2.86 -10.71
C PHE A 333 2.93 3.82 -10.54
N SER A 334 3.15 5.13 -10.78
CA SER A 334 2.10 6.13 -10.65
C SER A 334 2.15 7.15 -11.79
N GLN A 335 1.30 8.16 -11.73
CA GLN A 335 1.37 9.31 -12.64
C GLN A 335 2.70 10.07 -12.53
N GLN A 336 3.41 9.98 -11.39
CA GLN A 336 4.76 10.53 -11.24
C GLN A 336 5.74 9.84 -12.19
N ALA A 337 5.64 8.51 -12.35
CA ALA A 337 6.46 7.76 -13.31
C ALA A 337 6.22 8.26 -14.74
N VAL A 338 4.95 8.44 -15.13
CA VAL A 338 4.59 8.97 -16.45
C VAL A 338 5.20 10.37 -16.65
N GLY A 339 5.02 11.28 -15.66
CA GLY A 339 5.57 12.63 -15.70
C GLY A 339 7.10 12.65 -15.82
N ARG A 340 7.78 11.80 -15.05
CA ARG A 340 9.25 11.67 -15.06
C ARG A 340 9.79 11.15 -16.40
N LEU A 341 9.07 10.28 -17.06
CA LEU A 341 9.50 9.65 -18.31
C LEU A 341 9.20 10.48 -19.57
N LEU A 342 8.49 11.61 -19.47
CA LEU A 342 8.18 12.47 -20.63
C LEU A 342 9.45 13.00 -21.32
N ALA A 343 10.35 13.61 -20.56
CA ALA A 343 11.58 14.19 -21.12
C ALA A 343 12.51 13.12 -21.75
N PRO A 344 12.78 11.97 -21.09
CA PRO A 344 13.51 10.88 -21.72
C PRO A 344 12.85 10.34 -22.98
N ALA A 345 11.51 10.36 -23.07
CA ALA A 345 10.76 9.95 -24.27
C ALA A 345 10.78 11.01 -25.38
N GLY A 346 11.28 12.23 -25.11
CA GLY A 346 11.23 13.35 -26.07
C GLY A 346 9.84 13.96 -26.22
N ILE A 347 9.00 13.87 -25.15
CA ILE A 347 7.69 14.52 -25.10
C ILE A 347 7.85 15.79 -24.24
N ASP A 348 7.61 16.93 -24.86
CA ASP A 348 7.67 18.24 -24.20
C ASP A 348 6.25 18.68 -23.81
N LEU A 349 5.98 18.74 -22.50
CA LEU A 349 4.74 19.28 -21.93
C LEU A 349 5.12 20.31 -20.85
N PRO A 350 4.27 21.34 -20.62
CA PRO A 350 4.53 22.36 -19.60
C PRO A 350 4.89 21.73 -18.23
N GLY A 351 5.94 22.24 -17.60
CA GLY A 351 6.44 21.72 -16.33
C GLY A 351 5.40 21.78 -15.21
N ASP A 352 4.63 22.87 -15.18
CA ASP A 352 3.55 23.17 -14.24
C ASP A 352 2.23 22.44 -14.53
N MET A 353 2.14 21.73 -15.66
CA MET A 353 0.95 20.94 -15.99
C MET A 353 0.71 19.84 -14.95
N PRO A 354 -0.51 19.72 -14.40
CA PRO A 354 -0.82 18.68 -13.40
C PRO A 354 -0.60 17.25 -13.95
N LEU A 355 -0.10 16.36 -13.10
CA LEU A 355 0.19 14.97 -13.48
C LEU A 355 -1.01 14.21 -14.11
N PRO A 356 -2.27 14.37 -13.63
CA PRO A 356 -3.42 13.76 -14.29
C PRO A 356 -3.59 14.21 -15.73
N VAL A 357 -3.34 15.50 -16.02
CA VAL A 357 -3.45 16.07 -17.37
C VAL A 357 -2.30 15.58 -18.26
N LYS A 358 -1.07 15.49 -17.71
CA LYS A 358 0.06 14.86 -18.41
C LYS A 358 -0.26 13.43 -18.82
N LEU A 359 -0.86 12.65 -17.91
CA LEU A 359 -1.28 11.29 -18.21
C LEU A 359 -2.31 11.23 -19.36
N GLU A 360 -3.31 12.11 -19.35
CA GLU A 360 -4.32 12.18 -20.42
C GLU A 360 -3.69 12.47 -21.78
N HIS A 361 -2.69 13.37 -21.83
CA HIS A 361 -1.92 13.63 -23.06
C HIS A 361 -1.16 12.38 -23.53
N VAL A 362 -0.48 11.67 -22.62
CA VAL A 362 0.25 10.44 -22.97
C VAL A 362 -0.69 9.33 -23.43
N GLN A 363 -1.85 9.17 -22.80
CA GLN A 363 -2.89 8.23 -23.24
C GLN A 363 -3.40 8.57 -24.65
N LYS A 364 -3.61 9.85 -24.93
CA LYS A 364 -3.99 10.32 -26.27
C LYS A 364 -2.88 10.07 -27.29
N PHE A 365 -1.61 10.31 -26.98
CA PHE A 365 -0.50 9.98 -27.88
C PHE A 365 -0.45 8.48 -28.13
N MET A 366 -0.62 7.65 -27.10
CA MET A 366 -0.66 6.19 -27.22
C MET A 366 -1.77 5.72 -28.17
N SER A 367 -2.99 6.24 -28.03
CA SER A 367 -4.12 5.88 -28.90
C SER A 367 -3.95 6.33 -30.37
N HIS A 368 -2.99 7.22 -30.65
CA HIS A 368 -2.60 7.61 -32.01
C HIS A 368 -1.33 6.88 -32.51
N GLY A 369 -0.85 5.88 -31.77
CA GLY A 369 0.31 5.08 -32.16
C GLY A 369 1.66 5.79 -32.02
N ASP A 370 1.79 6.78 -31.13
CA ASP A 370 3.04 7.51 -30.91
C ASP A 370 4.04 6.61 -30.14
N ASP A 371 5.15 6.26 -30.80
CA ASP A 371 6.20 5.43 -30.23
C ASP A 371 6.83 5.99 -28.95
N ARG A 372 6.80 7.30 -28.75
CA ARG A 372 7.33 7.95 -27.55
C ARG A 372 6.45 7.61 -26.32
N ALA A 373 5.13 7.69 -26.49
CA ALA A 373 4.17 7.28 -25.47
C ALA A 373 4.28 5.77 -25.20
N ARG A 374 4.38 4.96 -26.25
CA ARG A 374 4.58 3.51 -26.14
C ARG A 374 5.79 3.15 -25.28
N LYS A 375 6.94 3.80 -25.50
CA LYS A 375 8.15 3.58 -24.70
C LYS A 375 7.98 3.91 -23.21
N ILE A 376 7.13 4.89 -22.86
CA ILE A 376 6.80 5.19 -21.46
C ILE A 376 6.12 3.97 -20.82
N TYR A 377 5.08 3.45 -21.46
CA TYR A 377 4.35 2.29 -20.94
C TYR A 377 5.17 1.00 -20.91
N GLU A 378 5.99 0.75 -21.94
CA GLU A 378 6.95 -0.37 -21.96
C GLU A 378 7.96 -0.27 -20.79
N THR A 379 8.48 0.95 -20.55
CA THR A 379 9.39 1.22 -19.44
C THR A 379 8.75 0.91 -18.08
N ILE A 380 7.51 1.38 -17.86
CA ILE A 380 6.75 1.08 -16.63
C ILE A 380 6.46 -0.42 -16.53
N GLY A 381 6.15 -1.08 -17.64
CA GLY A 381 5.94 -2.53 -17.69
C GLY A 381 7.19 -3.33 -17.27
N VAL A 382 8.36 -2.90 -17.70
CA VAL A 382 9.64 -3.53 -17.26
C VAL A 382 9.84 -3.33 -15.76
N TYR A 383 9.64 -2.12 -15.24
CA TYR A 383 9.71 -1.87 -13.79
C TYR A 383 8.76 -2.78 -13.02
N PHE A 384 7.51 -2.88 -13.49
CA PHE A 384 6.47 -3.65 -12.81
C PHE A 384 6.78 -5.15 -12.80
N GLY A 385 7.25 -5.71 -13.91
CA GLY A 385 7.63 -7.10 -14.00
C GLY A 385 8.71 -7.49 -12.98
N TYR A 386 9.75 -6.66 -12.81
CA TYR A 386 10.75 -6.89 -11.77
C TYR A 386 10.20 -6.71 -10.37
N ASN A 387 9.30 -5.74 -10.18
CA ASN A 387 8.80 -5.43 -8.85
C ASN A 387 7.76 -6.43 -8.34
N ILE A 388 7.03 -7.12 -9.21
CA ILE A 388 6.17 -8.26 -8.82
C ILE A 388 7.01 -9.33 -8.11
N ALA A 389 8.24 -9.58 -8.55
CA ALA A 389 9.14 -10.50 -7.85
C ALA A 389 9.60 -9.94 -6.50
N THR A 390 9.75 -8.61 -6.35
CA THR A 390 9.99 -7.99 -5.06
C THR A 390 8.79 -8.19 -4.14
N TYR A 391 7.57 -7.96 -4.63
CA TYR A 391 6.35 -8.19 -3.83
C TYR A 391 6.24 -9.64 -3.37
N ALA A 392 6.58 -10.61 -4.23
CA ALA A 392 6.54 -12.03 -3.90
C ALA A 392 7.57 -12.48 -2.84
N ASP A 393 8.61 -11.68 -2.58
CA ASP A 393 9.53 -11.90 -1.46
C ASP A 393 8.90 -11.54 -0.09
N PHE A 394 7.81 -10.72 -0.08
CA PHE A 394 7.22 -10.17 1.14
C PHE A 394 5.74 -10.47 1.34
N TYR A 395 5.03 -10.89 0.29
CA TYR A 395 3.62 -11.25 0.33
C TYR A 395 3.41 -12.65 -0.24
N ASP A 396 2.61 -13.44 0.45
CA ASP A 396 2.15 -14.73 -0.07
C ASP A 396 0.85 -14.53 -0.87
N PHE A 397 0.99 -14.16 -2.14
CA PHE A 397 -0.15 -13.96 -3.05
C PHE A 397 -0.05 -14.82 -4.30
N ARG A 398 -1.22 -15.14 -4.85
CA ARG A 398 -1.39 -15.85 -6.12
C ARG A 398 -2.14 -15.00 -7.13
N ASN A 399 -2.97 -14.10 -6.65
CA ASN A 399 -3.80 -13.23 -7.44
C ASN A 399 -3.28 -11.78 -7.31
N LEU A 400 -2.91 -11.18 -8.42
CA LEU A 400 -2.48 -9.79 -8.52
C LEU A 400 -3.58 -8.97 -9.19
N LEU A 401 -4.30 -8.20 -8.38
CA LEU A 401 -5.34 -7.30 -8.85
C LEU A 401 -4.69 -5.96 -9.22
N VAL A 402 -4.81 -5.54 -10.48
CA VAL A 402 -4.14 -4.33 -10.99
C VAL A 402 -5.17 -3.35 -11.48
N LEU A 403 -5.10 -2.11 -11.02
CA LEU A 403 -6.06 -1.06 -11.35
C LEU A 403 -5.41 0.34 -11.32
N GLY A 404 -6.19 1.36 -11.63
CA GLY A 404 -5.75 2.76 -11.59
C GLY A 404 -5.66 3.40 -12.97
N ARG A 405 -5.64 4.74 -12.98
CA ARG A 405 -5.69 5.52 -14.21
C ARG A 405 -4.51 5.29 -15.17
N VAL A 406 -3.34 4.95 -14.64
CA VAL A 406 -2.15 4.65 -15.47
C VAL A 406 -2.36 3.40 -16.32
N LEU A 407 -3.22 2.48 -15.86
CA LEU A 407 -3.54 1.22 -16.56
C LEU A 407 -4.75 1.32 -17.48
N THR A 408 -5.28 2.53 -17.74
CA THR A 408 -6.44 2.69 -18.63
C THR A 408 -6.03 2.63 -20.10
N GLY A 409 -6.75 1.83 -20.89
CA GLY A 409 -6.58 1.72 -22.33
C GLY A 409 -5.32 0.93 -22.75
N GLU A 410 -4.92 1.06 -24.01
CA GLU A 410 -3.82 0.30 -24.64
C GLU A 410 -2.50 0.37 -23.89
N GLY A 411 -2.23 1.49 -23.20
CA GLY A 411 -1.03 1.66 -22.37
C GLY A 411 -1.02 0.71 -21.18
N GLY A 412 -2.17 0.48 -20.55
CA GLY A 412 -2.32 -0.49 -19.47
C GLY A 412 -2.07 -1.93 -19.93
N ASP A 413 -2.65 -2.30 -21.09
CA ASP A 413 -2.41 -3.62 -21.69
C ASP A 413 -0.92 -3.85 -21.99
N LEU A 414 -0.24 -2.80 -22.45
CA LEU A 414 1.19 -2.86 -22.76
C LEU A 414 2.04 -3.01 -21.47
N ILE A 415 1.69 -2.30 -20.39
CA ILE A 415 2.35 -2.49 -19.09
C ILE A 415 2.25 -3.95 -18.65
N LEU A 416 1.05 -4.53 -18.69
CA LEU A 416 0.82 -5.89 -18.20
C LEU A 416 1.44 -6.96 -19.09
N SER A 417 1.41 -6.80 -20.40
CA SER A 417 2.08 -7.72 -21.35
C SER A 417 3.59 -7.68 -21.15
N THR A 418 4.19 -6.50 -21.08
CA THR A 418 5.62 -6.33 -20.82
C THR A 418 6.04 -6.91 -19.46
N ALA A 419 5.27 -6.63 -18.40
CA ALA A 419 5.52 -7.21 -17.07
C ALA A 419 5.47 -8.75 -17.10
N THR A 420 4.53 -9.31 -17.85
CA THR A 420 4.42 -10.77 -18.03
C THR A 420 5.63 -11.34 -18.75
N GLU A 421 6.16 -10.67 -19.77
CA GLU A 421 7.38 -11.09 -20.48
C GLU A 421 8.60 -11.08 -19.55
N VAL A 422 8.76 -10.02 -18.74
CA VAL A 422 9.82 -9.93 -17.74
C VAL A 422 9.71 -11.09 -16.74
N LEU A 423 8.51 -11.33 -16.20
CA LEU A 423 8.30 -12.44 -15.27
C LEU A 423 8.65 -13.81 -15.88
N ARG A 424 8.19 -14.09 -17.08
CA ARG A 424 8.49 -15.36 -17.77
C ARG A 424 9.98 -15.58 -18.00
N ALA A 425 10.70 -14.53 -18.33
CA ALA A 425 12.11 -14.64 -18.65
C ALA A 425 13.03 -14.65 -17.42
N GLU A 426 12.68 -13.90 -16.38
CA GLU A 426 13.54 -13.71 -15.19
C GLU A 426 13.10 -14.55 -13.99
N PHE A 427 11.78 -14.82 -13.89
CA PHE A 427 11.14 -15.45 -12.73
C PHE A 427 10.06 -16.46 -13.16
N PRO A 428 10.41 -17.49 -13.94
CA PRO A 428 9.43 -18.40 -14.53
C PRO A 428 8.54 -19.07 -13.48
N GLU A 429 9.07 -19.36 -12.29
CA GLU A 429 8.32 -19.92 -11.16
C GLU A 429 7.22 -19.00 -10.65
N LEU A 430 7.42 -17.67 -10.72
CA LEU A 430 6.40 -16.70 -10.37
C LEU A 430 5.39 -16.51 -11.50
N ALA A 431 5.84 -16.56 -12.75
CA ALA A 431 4.98 -16.45 -13.92
C ALA A 431 3.95 -17.58 -13.99
N GLU A 432 4.28 -18.79 -13.51
CA GLU A 432 3.36 -19.93 -13.41
C GLU A 432 2.37 -19.79 -12.23
N ARG A 433 2.79 -19.14 -11.14
CA ARG A 433 2.02 -19.03 -9.90
C ARG A 433 1.07 -17.84 -9.86
N ILE A 434 1.49 -16.69 -10.39
CA ILE A 434 0.77 -15.42 -10.23
C ILE A 434 -0.18 -15.20 -11.41
N ARG A 435 -1.44 -14.89 -11.09
CA ARG A 435 -2.50 -14.55 -12.04
C ARG A 435 -2.83 -13.08 -11.96
N PHE A 436 -2.87 -12.41 -13.11
CA PHE A 436 -3.28 -11.01 -13.21
C PHE A 436 -4.79 -10.89 -13.34
N HIS A 437 -5.38 -9.94 -12.63
CA HIS A 437 -6.80 -9.61 -12.68
C HIS A 437 -6.98 -8.11 -12.86
N ILE A 438 -7.83 -7.73 -13.81
CA ILE A 438 -8.23 -6.35 -14.05
C ILE A 438 -9.73 -6.31 -13.84
N PRO A 439 -10.23 -5.66 -12.77
CA PRO A 439 -11.66 -5.59 -12.52
C PRO A 439 -12.33 -4.64 -13.53
N ASP A 440 -13.57 -4.97 -13.94
CA ASP A 440 -14.38 -4.05 -14.72
C ASP A 440 -14.94 -2.89 -13.85
N GLU A 441 -15.40 -1.80 -14.49
CA GLU A 441 -15.88 -0.61 -13.78
C GLU A 441 -17.17 -0.85 -12.99
N LYS A 442 -18.00 -1.80 -13.41
CA LYS A 442 -19.27 -2.11 -12.75
C LYS A 442 -19.04 -2.97 -11.52
N GLU A 443 -18.12 -3.93 -11.62
CA GLU A 443 -17.67 -4.76 -10.50
C GLU A 443 -17.02 -3.94 -9.41
N LYS A 444 -16.24 -2.90 -9.77
CA LYS A 444 -15.59 -2.00 -8.82
C LYS A 444 -16.57 -1.31 -7.88
N ARG A 445 -17.60 -0.64 -8.41
CA ARG A 445 -18.50 0.22 -7.59
C ARG A 445 -19.30 -0.57 -6.57
N HIS A 446 -20.00 -1.61 -7.00
CA HIS A 446 -20.82 -2.43 -6.11
C HIS A 446 -19.97 -3.32 -5.21
N GLY A 447 -18.88 -3.88 -5.74
CA GLY A 447 -17.97 -4.74 -5.00
C GLY A 447 -17.32 -4.02 -3.81
N GLN A 448 -16.84 -2.79 -4.00
CA GLN A 448 -16.25 -1.99 -2.93
C GLN A 448 -17.26 -1.65 -1.84
N ALA A 449 -18.49 -1.27 -2.20
CA ALA A 449 -19.54 -0.98 -1.23
C ALA A 449 -19.91 -2.20 -0.38
N ILE A 450 -20.03 -3.38 -1.00
CA ILE A 450 -20.28 -4.64 -0.29
C ILE A 450 -19.08 -5.02 0.58
N ALA A 451 -17.86 -4.91 0.06
CA ALA A 451 -16.66 -5.22 0.80
C ALA A 451 -16.49 -4.31 2.03
N ALA A 452 -16.71 -2.99 1.88
CA ALA A 452 -16.73 -2.06 3.00
C ALA A 452 -17.80 -2.46 4.03
N ALA A 453 -19.05 -2.64 3.61
CA ALA A 453 -20.16 -3.04 4.51
C ALA A 453 -19.88 -4.36 5.25
N SER A 454 -19.07 -5.25 4.65
CA SER A 454 -18.74 -6.56 5.21
C SER A 454 -17.64 -6.55 6.27
N LEU A 455 -16.98 -5.39 6.53
CA LEU A 455 -15.84 -5.31 7.42
C LEU A 455 -16.15 -5.74 8.85
N PRO A 456 -17.16 -5.14 9.55
CA PRO A 456 -17.38 -5.46 10.95
C PRO A 456 -18.13 -6.78 11.14
N SER A 457 -17.73 -7.54 12.14
CA SER A 457 -18.51 -8.69 12.63
C SER A 457 -19.65 -8.21 13.53
N ILE A 458 -20.84 -8.81 13.40
CA ILE A 458 -21.94 -8.61 14.34
C ILE A 458 -21.76 -9.63 15.47
N PRO A 459 -21.63 -9.22 16.74
CA PRO A 459 -21.53 -10.17 17.85
C PRO A 459 -22.75 -11.10 17.88
N VAL A 460 -22.52 -12.39 17.88
CA VAL A 460 -23.61 -13.35 18.12
C VAL A 460 -23.95 -13.26 19.61
N PRO A 461 -25.22 -13.03 19.99
CA PRO A 461 -25.60 -13.06 21.39
C PRO A 461 -25.20 -14.42 21.99
N GLU A 462 -24.44 -14.40 23.09
CA GLU A 462 -24.19 -15.63 23.85
C GLU A 462 -25.56 -16.17 24.29
N THR A 463 -25.91 -17.33 23.75
CA THR A 463 -27.08 -18.08 24.23
C THR A 463 -26.75 -18.61 25.62
N HIS A 464 -27.24 -17.92 26.65
CA HIS A 464 -27.20 -18.34 28.04
C HIS A 464 -28.11 -19.55 28.27
#